data_32832417da0342d61c25940ebe59d7da
#
_entry.id   32832417da0342d61c25940ebe59d7da
#
_cell.length_a   1.000
_cell.length_b   1.000
_cell.length_c   1.000
_cell.angle_alpha   90.00
_cell.angle_beta   90.00
_cell.angle_gamma   90.00
#
_symmetry.space_group_name_H-M   'P 1'
#
loop_
_entity.id
_entity.type
_entity.pdbx_description
1 polymer ?
#
loop_
_entity_poly.entity_id
_entity_poly.type
_entity_poly.pdbx_seq_one_letter_code
_entity_poly.pdbx_strand_id
1 'polypeptide(L)'
;MSAVEIAVWPEDAGDGLATPRLQLRRFTLADEDRLCQLNSDGRVMRFLGGVLSREKNRELLEQRILAYYDDHPGLGVWATIERRSGRCLGFHLLNHVQGQDEVLQVGYRLFPDAWGKGYATEMCRALLAYGFLRLRLPLLTANADPGNLASHRVLLKSGLQRHGERAWPGPSYAGLGPIPYFERTAAAWLAEHPVQIVSASPSS
;
A
#
# COMPACT_ATOMS: atom_id res chain seq x y z
N MET A 1 -11.72 -1.57 -22.95
CA MET A 1 -10.54 -1.30 -22.10
C MET A 1 -10.76 0.05 -21.49
N SER A 2 -11.17 0.13 -20.22
CA SER A 2 -11.39 1.42 -19.55
C SER A 2 -10.03 2.07 -19.29
N ALA A 3 -9.85 3.32 -19.75
CA ALA A 3 -8.74 4.15 -19.36
C ALA A 3 -8.65 4.16 -17.83
N VAL A 4 -7.47 3.91 -17.29
CA VAL A 4 -7.22 4.11 -15.87
C VAL A 4 -7.35 5.62 -15.66
N GLU A 5 -8.41 6.03 -14.97
CA GLU A 5 -8.54 7.41 -14.51
C GLU A 5 -7.39 7.62 -13.52
N ILE A 6 -6.32 8.23 -14.00
CA ILE A 6 -5.13 8.50 -13.20
C ILE A 6 -5.57 9.50 -12.14
N ALA A 7 -5.51 9.07 -10.89
CA ALA A 7 -5.75 9.94 -9.76
C ALA A 7 -4.98 11.26 -9.96
N VAL A 8 -5.66 12.37 -9.82
CA VAL A 8 -5.04 13.70 -9.90
C VAL A 8 -4.04 13.80 -8.77
N TRP A 9 -2.77 13.94 -9.13
CA TRP A 9 -1.68 14.24 -8.21
C TRP A 9 -1.64 15.76 -8.07
N PRO A 10 -1.97 16.36 -6.93
CA PRO A 10 -1.63 17.75 -6.71
C PRO A 10 -0.11 17.88 -6.77
N GLU A 11 0.40 18.85 -7.50
CA GLU A 11 1.85 19.08 -7.64
C GLU A 11 2.54 19.33 -6.28
N ASP A 12 1.77 19.75 -5.28
CA ASP A 12 2.19 20.05 -3.91
C ASP A 12 1.88 18.95 -2.89
N ALA A 13 1.42 17.78 -3.34
CA ALA A 13 0.96 16.75 -2.42
C ALA A 13 2.11 15.96 -1.79
N GLY A 14 2.74 16.54 -0.80
CA GLY A 14 3.39 15.79 0.26
C GLY A 14 2.43 14.80 0.95
N ASP A 15 1.12 14.99 0.76
CA ASP A 15 0.06 14.21 1.36
C ASP A 15 -1.12 14.07 0.41
N GLY A 16 -1.31 12.89 -0.21
CA GLY A 16 -2.64 12.68 -0.70
C GLY A 16 -2.84 12.06 -2.06
N LEU A 17 -2.36 10.82 -2.25
CA LEU A 17 -2.91 10.01 -3.33
C LEU A 17 -4.41 9.84 -3.10
N ALA A 18 -5.21 10.26 -4.08
CA ALA A 18 -6.66 10.13 -4.02
C ALA A 18 -7.19 9.28 -5.19
N THR A 19 -8.26 8.56 -4.92
CA THR A 19 -9.06 7.81 -5.87
C THR A 19 -10.52 8.31 -5.81
N PRO A 20 -11.44 7.82 -6.63
CA PRO A 20 -12.83 8.24 -6.53
C PRO A 20 -13.44 8.12 -5.13
N ARG A 21 -13.08 7.06 -4.36
CA ARG A 21 -13.66 6.80 -3.04
C ARG A 21 -12.72 7.00 -1.87
N LEU A 22 -11.42 7.04 -2.09
CA LEU A 22 -10.41 6.99 -1.04
C LEU A 22 -9.41 8.15 -1.17
N GLN A 23 -8.80 8.50 -0.04
CA GLN A 23 -7.67 9.41 0.03
C GLN A 23 -6.65 8.83 1.01
N LEU A 24 -5.38 8.92 0.65
CA LEU A 24 -4.28 8.65 1.58
C LEU A 24 -3.84 9.96 2.25
N ARG A 25 -3.52 9.90 3.53
CA ARG A 25 -2.81 10.96 4.25
C ARG A 25 -1.73 10.38 5.15
N ARG A 26 -0.71 11.14 5.45
CA ARG A 26 0.29 10.74 6.44
C ARG A 26 -0.36 10.47 7.78
N PHE A 27 0.21 9.52 8.51
CA PHE A 27 -0.10 9.34 9.92
C PHE A 27 0.47 10.51 10.74
N THR A 28 -0.13 10.74 11.89
CA THR A 28 0.34 11.63 12.95
C THR A 28 0.27 10.90 14.28
N LEU A 29 0.84 11.45 15.35
CA LEU A 29 0.71 10.87 16.69
C LEU A 29 -0.74 10.76 17.16
N ALA A 30 -1.64 11.60 16.66
CA ALA A 30 -3.08 11.53 16.98
C ALA A 30 -3.75 10.26 16.43
N ASP A 31 -3.11 9.54 15.54
CA ASP A 31 -3.65 8.28 14.97
C ASP A 31 -3.30 7.04 15.81
N GLU A 32 -2.56 7.17 16.91
CA GLU A 32 -2.12 6.04 17.74
C GLU A 32 -3.28 5.14 18.15
N ASP A 33 -4.36 5.70 18.68
CA ASP A 33 -5.52 4.91 19.11
C ASP A 33 -6.18 4.16 17.96
N ARG A 34 -6.25 4.78 16.79
CA ARG A 34 -6.84 4.15 15.61
C ARG A 34 -5.96 3.01 15.08
N LEU A 35 -4.64 3.20 15.10
CA LEU A 35 -3.68 2.16 14.74
C LEU A 35 -3.73 0.98 15.75
N CYS A 36 -3.81 1.29 17.05
CA CYS A 36 -4.00 0.28 18.10
C CYS A 36 -5.27 -0.54 17.89
N GLN A 37 -6.41 0.10 17.62
CA GLN A 37 -7.67 -0.60 17.32
C GLN A 37 -7.53 -1.55 16.15
N LEU A 38 -6.87 -1.14 15.07
CA LEU A 38 -6.66 -1.96 13.89
C LEU A 38 -5.79 -3.18 14.19
N ASN A 39 -4.68 -2.98 14.90
CA ASN A 39 -3.67 -3.99 15.16
C ASN A 39 -4.00 -4.87 16.40
N SER A 40 -5.03 -4.55 17.17
CA SER A 40 -5.56 -5.41 18.23
C SER A 40 -6.73 -6.28 17.79
N ASP A 41 -7.25 -6.10 16.57
CA ASP A 41 -8.30 -6.97 16.04
C ASP A 41 -7.69 -8.29 15.52
N GLY A 42 -7.97 -9.39 16.20
CA GLY A 42 -7.43 -10.72 15.85
C GLY A 42 -7.82 -11.18 14.44
N ARG A 43 -8.94 -10.70 13.88
CA ARG A 43 -9.33 -11.00 12.49
C ARG A 43 -8.40 -10.34 11.50
N VAL A 44 -8.00 -9.09 11.78
CA VAL A 44 -7.08 -8.31 10.98
C VAL A 44 -5.66 -8.89 11.05
N MET A 45 -5.24 -9.24 12.26
CA MET A 45 -3.87 -9.68 12.55
C MET A 45 -3.64 -11.18 12.36
N ARG A 46 -4.67 -11.94 11.97
CA ARG A 46 -4.64 -13.40 11.83
C ARG A 46 -3.44 -13.92 11.01
N PHE A 47 -3.05 -13.20 9.96
CA PHE A 47 -1.99 -13.59 9.03
C PHE A 47 -0.74 -12.67 9.14
N LEU A 48 -0.60 -11.95 10.25
CA LEU A 48 0.41 -10.91 10.41
C LEU A 48 1.22 -11.07 11.71
N GLY A 49 1.32 -12.29 12.21
CA GLY A 49 2.09 -12.60 13.42
C GLY A 49 1.36 -12.33 14.74
N GLY A 50 0.04 -12.08 14.70
CA GLY A 50 -0.78 -11.86 15.89
C GLY A 50 -0.95 -10.40 16.27
N VAL A 51 -1.79 -10.15 17.29
CA VAL A 51 -2.13 -8.81 17.75
C VAL A 51 -0.94 -8.07 18.38
N LEU A 52 -0.91 -6.76 18.26
CA LEU A 52 0.13 -5.92 18.85
C LEU A 52 -0.35 -5.25 20.14
N SER A 53 0.52 -5.17 21.15
CA SER A 53 0.29 -4.36 22.35
C SER A 53 0.30 -2.86 22.01
N ARG A 54 -0.16 -2.02 22.95
CA ARG A 54 -0.15 -0.56 22.79
C ARG A 54 1.28 -0.04 22.61
N GLU A 55 2.23 -0.55 23.36
CA GLU A 55 3.63 -0.15 23.30
C GLU A 55 4.22 -0.47 21.93
N LYS A 56 3.96 -1.67 21.39
CA LYS A 56 4.41 -2.06 20.04
C LYS A 56 3.74 -1.23 18.94
N ASN A 57 2.50 -0.81 19.14
CA ASN A 57 1.83 0.08 18.19
C ASN A 57 2.43 1.48 18.20
N ARG A 58 2.79 2.01 19.37
CA ARG A 58 3.48 3.29 19.50
C ARG A 58 4.85 3.23 18.84
N GLU A 59 5.65 2.21 19.13
CA GLU A 59 6.95 1.99 18.49
C GLU A 59 6.81 1.90 16.95
N LEU A 60 5.83 1.16 16.45
CA LEU A 60 5.52 1.06 15.03
C LEU A 60 5.20 2.43 14.44
N LEU A 61 4.35 3.22 15.11
CA LEU A 61 3.96 4.54 14.65
C LEU A 61 5.17 5.49 14.61
N GLU A 62 5.89 5.63 15.72
CA GLU A 62 6.97 6.62 15.85
C GLU A 62 8.19 6.26 15.01
N GLN A 63 8.70 5.01 15.14
CA GLN A 63 9.99 4.62 14.60
C GLN A 63 9.91 4.07 13.18
N ARG A 64 8.76 3.55 12.75
CA ARG A 64 8.64 2.85 11.47
C ARG A 64 7.68 3.51 10.48
N ILE A 65 6.79 4.37 10.96
CA ILE A 65 5.87 5.11 10.10
C ILE A 65 6.30 6.57 10.01
N LEU A 66 6.35 7.28 11.14
CA LEU A 66 6.64 8.72 11.12
C LEU A 66 8.08 9.01 10.72
N ALA A 67 9.06 8.36 11.34
CA ALA A 67 10.47 8.55 11.00
C ALA A 67 10.79 8.18 9.54
N TYR A 68 10.07 7.23 8.96
CA TYR A 68 10.30 6.79 7.59
C TYR A 68 10.00 7.86 6.54
N TYR A 69 9.09 8.78 6.81
CA TYR A 69 8.70 9.81 5.84
C TYR A 69 9.81 10.80 5.50
N ASP A 70 10.66 11.13 6.48
CA ASP A 70 11.72 12.12 6.32
C ASP A 70 12.87 11.58 5.46
N ASP A 71 13.17 10.29 5.63
CA ASP A 71 14.26 9.63 4.90
C ASP A 71 13.83 9.16 3.49
N HIS A 72 12.51 9.01 3.24
CA HIS A 72 12.00 8.41 2.00
C HIS A 72 10.85 9.23 1.40
N PRO A 73 11.14 10.39 0.80
CA PRO A 73 10.12 11.23 0.16
C PRO A 73 9.30 10.44 -0.89
N GLY A 74 7.99 10.52 -0.78
CA GLY A 74 7.07 9.82 -1.68
C GLY A 74 6.80 8.35 -1.35
N LEU A 75 7.47 7.79 -0.34
CA LEU A 75 7.24 6.45 0.17
C LEU A 75 6.67 6.49 1.59
N GLY A 76 6.02 5.41 2.03
CA GLY A 76 5.54 5.33 3.41
C GLY A 76 4.36 4.40 3.65
N VAL A 77 3.77 4.58 4.82
CA VAL A 77 2.52 3.96 5.25
C VAL A 77 1.52 5.10 5.48
N TRP A 78 0.38 5.08 4.80
CA TRP A 78 -0.60 6.17 4.87
C TRP A 78 -1.94 5.69 5.39
N ALA A 79 -2.56 6.49 6.24
CA ALA A 79 -3.94 6.28 6.64
C ALA A 79 -4.85 6.37 5.41
N THR A 80 -5.72 5.38 5.26
CA THR A 80 -6.70 5.32 4.17
C THR A 80 -8.01 5.89 4.64
N ILE A 81 -8.41 6.99 4.07
CA ILE A 81 -9.62 7.74 4.43
C ILE A 81 -10.69 7.53 3.37
N GLU A 82 -11.90 7.17 3.77
CA GLU A 82 -13.06 7.18 2.89
C GLU A 82 -13.51 8.63 2.66
N ARG A 83 -13.44 9.11 1.42
CA ARG A 83 -13.69 10.52 1.08
C ARG A 83 -15.09 10.99 1.46
N ARG A 84 -16.10 10.11 1.33
CA ARG A 84 -17.49 10.48 1.60
C ARG A 84 -17.78 10.71 3.08
N SER A 85 -17.20 9.91 3.96
CA SER A 85 -17.49 9.93 5.40
C SER A 85 -16.37 10.55 6.25
N GLY A 86 -15.17 10.76 5.69
CA GLY A 86 -13.97 11.14 6.44
C GLY A 86 -13.42 10.04 7.33
N ARG A 87 -13.97 8.83 7.28
CA ARG A 87 -13.63 7.72 8.18
C ARG A 87 -12.32 7.08 7.77
N CYS A 88 -11.43 6.86 8.73
CA CYS A 88 -10.23 6.05 8.55
C CYS A 88 -10.61 4.57 8.45
N LEU A 89 -10.30 3.95 7.31
CA LEU A 89 -10.57 2.55 7.00
C LEU A 89 -9.40 1.60 7.34
N GLY A 90 -8.25 2.13 7.74
CA GLY A 90 -7.01 1.42 7.95
C GLY A 90 -5.87 2.12 7.22
N PHE A 91 -4.97 1.37 6.61
CA PHE A 91 -3.84 1.96 5.87
C PHE A 91 -3.48 1.19 4.59
N HIS A 92 -2.80 1.89 3.69
CA HIS A 92 -2.02 1.33 2.59
C HIS A 92 -0.56 1.76 2.72
N LEU A 93 0.34 1.01 2.10
CA LEU A 93 1.77 1.30 2.10
C LEU A 93 2.39 1.10 0.72
N LEU A 94 3.41 1.89 0.48
CA LEU A 94 4.43 1.70 -0.55
C LEU A 94 5.76 2.01 0.14
N ASN A 95 6.51 1.00 0.53
CA ASN A 95 7.74 1.16 1.29
C ASN A 95 8.71 0.02 1.02
N HIS A 96 9.94 0.14 1.54
CA HIS A 96 10.91 -0.93 1.49
C HIS A 96 10.46 -2.13 2.32
N VAL A 97 10.75 -3.32 1.82
CA VAL A 97 10.61 -4.55 2.59
C VAL A 97 11.62 -4.51 3.73
N GLN A 98 11.16 -4.82 4.94
CA GLN A 98 12.03 -4.80 6.10
C GLN A 98 13.27 -5.69 5.91
N GLY A 99 14.47 -5.09 6.06
CA GLY A 99 15.74 -5.77 5.86
C GLY A 99 16.13 -5.98 4.38
N GLN A 100 15.46 -5.28 3.45
CA GLN A 100 15.79 -5.25 2.01
C GLN A 100 15.60 -3.84 1.45
N ASP A 101 16.64 -3.03 1.53
CA ASP A 101 16.57 -1.60 1.16
C ASP A 101 16.37 -1.34 -0.34
N GLU A 102 16.53 -2.35 -1.18
CA GLU A 102 16.30 -2.25 -2.63
C GLU A 102 14.93 -2.77 -3.08
N VAL A 103 14.16 -3.41 -2.18
CA VAL A 103 12.90 -4.06 -2.53
C VAL A 103 11.72 -3.24 -2.03
N LEU A 104 11.00 -2.63 -2.95
CA LEU A 104 9.77 -1.89 -2.65
C LEU A 104 8.54 -2.77 -2.77
N GLN A 105 7.62 -2.59 -1.85
CA GLN A 105 6.37 -3.33 -1.79
C GLN A 105 5.16 -2.43 -1.65
N VAL A 106 4.04 -2.91 -2.19
CA VAL A 106 2.71 -2.39 -1.86
C VAL A 106 2.03 -3.33 -0.88
N GLY A 107 1.27 -2.76 0.04
CA GLY A 107 0.51 -3.53 1.01
C GLY A 107 -0.61 -2.72 1.63
N TYR A 108 -1.41 -3.38 2.45
CA TYR A 108 -2.54 -2.74 3.11
C TYR A 108 -2.98 -3.52 4.35
N ARG A 109 -3.67 -2.81 5.24
CA ARG A 109 -4.39 -3.36 6.38
C ARG A 109 -5.64 -2.53 6.59
N LEU A 110 -6.81 -3.17 6.48
CA LEU A 110 -8.10 -2.49 6.60
C LEU A 110 -8.93 -3.10 7.72
N PHE A 111 -9.74 -2.27 8.36
CA PHE A 111 -10.75 -2.73 9.31
C PHE A 111 -11.74 -3.72 8.65
N PRO A 112 -12.27 -4.69 9.39
CA PRO A 112 -13.17 -5.71 8.85
C PRO A 112 -14.42 -5.14 8.16
N ASP A 113 -14.94 -4.04 8.65
CA ASP A 113 -16.11 -3.36 8.07
C ASP A 113 -15.84 -2.67 6.73
N ALA A 114 -14.56 -2.53 6.35
CA ALA A 114 -14.13 -2.08 5.03
C ALA A 114 -13.87 -3.21 4.03
N TRP A 115 -13.89 -4.47 4.46
CA TRP A 115 -13.62 -5.61 3.59
C TRP A 115 -14.76 -5.87 2.60
N GLY A 116 -14.45 -6.55 1.50
CA GLY A 116 -15.44 -6.93 0.47
C GLY A 116 -15.93 -5.78 -0.41
N LYS A 117 -15.55 -4.52 -0.12
CA LYS A 117 -16.02 -3.32 -0.82
C LYS A 117 -15.11 -2.85 -1.97
N GLY A 118 -14.01 -3.58 -2.22
CA GLY A 118 -13.05 -3.27 -3.29
C GLY A 118 -12.05 -2.16 -2.95
N TYR A 119 -12.06 -1.60 -1.74
CA TYR A 119 -11.17 -0.51 -1.32
C TYR A 119 -9.68 -0.88 -1.42
N ALA A 120 -9.31 -2.08 -0.96
CA ALA A 120 -7.92 -2.54 -1.07
C ALA A 120 -7.44 -2.59 -2.52
N THR A 121 -8.24 -3.14 -3.42
CA THR A 121 -7.90 -3.22 -4.86
C THR A 121 -7.81 -1.84 -5.51
N GLU A 122 -8.76 -0.95 -5.18
CA GLU A 122 -8.78 0.42 -5.72
C GLU A 122 -7.50 1.17 -5.38
N MET A 123 -7.12 1.18 -4.10
CA MET A 123 -5.94 1.91 -3.66
C MET A 123 -4.63 1.23 -4.07
N CYS A 124 -4.57 -0.11 -4.08
CA CYS A 124 -3.38 -0.81 -4.60
C CYS A 124 -3.12 -0.48 -6.08
N ARG A 125 -4.16 -0.42 -6.92
CA ARG A 125 -4.01 0.02 -8.32
C ARG A 125 -3.46 1.44 -8.42
N ALA A 126 -3.97 2.35 -7.60
CA ALA A 126 -3.49 3.73 -7.56
C ALA A 126 -2.03 3.81 -7.10
N LEU A 127 -1.63 3.01 -6.10
CA LEU A 127 -0.23 2.94 -5.66
C LEU A 127 0.71 2.35 -6.71
N LEU A 128 0.28 1.35 -7.49
CA LEU A 128 1.07 0.84 -8.62
C LEU A 128 1.27 1.94 -9.68
N ALA A 129 0.19 2.63 -10.07
CA ALA A 129 0.27 3.75 -11.00
C ALA A 129 1.21 4.85 -10.48
N TYR A 130 1.09 5.21 -9.20
CA TYR A 130 1.95 6.16 -8.53
C TYR A 130 3.42 5.75 -8.57
N GLY A 131 3.71 4.53 -8.17
CA GLY A 131 5.08 4.02 -8.19
C GLY A 131 5.70 4.03 -9.58
N PHE A 132 4.98 3.61 -10.60
CA PHE A 132 5.51 3.52 -11.96
C PHE A 132 5.56 4.87 -12.69
N LEU A 133 4.54 5.70 -12.56
CA LEU A 133 4.46 6.95 -13.32
C LEU A 133 5.13 8.13 -12.62
N ARG A 134 4.95 8.26 -11.30
CA ARG A 134 5.48 9.40 -10.54
C ARG A 134 6.87 9.12 -9.98
N LEU A 135 7.05 7.99 -9.31
CA LEU A 135 8.32 7.63 -8.69
C LEU A 135 9.30 6.95 -9.66
N ARG A 136 8.84 6.57 -10.87
CA ARG A 136 9.66 5.89 -11.89
C ARG A 136 10.28 4.58 -11.41
N LEU A 137 9.62 3.89 -10.49
CA LEU A 137 10.10 2.62 -9.97
C LEU A 137 10.08 1.54 -11.05
N PRO A 138 11.12 0.71 -11.18
CA PRO A 138 11.16 -0.33 -12.20
C PRO A 138 10.31 -1.55 -11.84
N LEU A 139 10.11 -1.81 -10.55
CA LEU A 139 9.47 -2.99 -10.00
C LEU A 139 8.74 -2.67 -8.70
N LEU A 140 7.56 -3.23 -8.53
CA LEU A 140 6.85 -3.26 -7.25
C LEU A 140 6.48 -4.68 -6.89
N THR A 141 6.62 -5.00 -5.61
CA THR A 141 6.35 -6.33 -5.07
C THR A 141 5.22 -6.32 -4.05
N ALA A 142 4.76 -7.49 -3.69
CA ALA A 142 3.89 -7.72 -2.54
C ALA A 142 4.05 -9.17 -2.06
N ASN A 143 3.71 -9.41 -0.82
CA ASN A 143 3.66 -10.75 -0.27
C ASN A 143 2.36 -10.95 0.55
N ALA A 144 1.96 -12.19 0.72
CA ALA A 144 0.82 -12.52 1.56
C ALA A 144 0.96 -13.95 2.08
N ASP A 145 0.51 -14.17 3.32
CA ASP A 145 0.45 -15.50 3.92
C ASP A 145 -0.30 -16.48 3.00
N PRO A 146 0.15 -17.74 2.86
CA PRO A 146 -0.48 -18.74 1.99
C PRO A 146 -1.99 -18.93 2.25
N GLY A 147 -2.41 -18.82 3.50
CA GLY A 147 -3.81 -18.93 3.93
C GLY A 147 -4.65 -17.67 3.67
N ASN A 148 -4.02 -16.52 3.35
CA ASN A 148 -4.72 -15.26 3.11
C ASN A 148 -5.21 -15.13 1.66
N LEU A 149 -6.11 -16.02 1.25
CA LEU A 149 -6.66 -16.06 -0.11
C LEU A 149 -7.38 -14.75 -0.50
N ALA A 150 -7.87 -14.00 0.49
CA ALA A 150 -8.47 -12.68 0.23
C ALA A 150 -7.42 -11.69 -0.27
N SER A 151 -6.25 -11.65 0.39
CA SER A 151 -5.13 -10.81 -0.04
C SER A 151 -4.61 -11.23 -1.41
N HIS A 152 -4.45 -12.53 -1.67
CA HIS A 152 -4.04 -13.03 -2.99
C HIS A 152 -4.96 -12.52 -4.10
N ARG A 153 -6.30 -12.59 -3.89
CA ARG A 153 -7.28 -12.07 -4.87
C ARG A 153 -7.16 -10.56 -5.08
N VAL A 154 -6.90 -9.80 -4.02
CA VAL A 154 -6.69 -8.34 -4.14
C VAL A 154 -5.44 -8.04 -4.95
N LEU A 155 -4.31 -8.67 -4.63
CA LEU A 155 -3.03 -8.45 -5.33
C LEU A 155 -3.15 -8.78 -6.83
N LEU A 156 -3.72 -9.92 -7.17
CA LEU A 156 -3.97 -10.32 -8.57
C LEU A 156 -4.91 -9.33 -9.29
N LYS A 157 -6.03 -8.95 -8.64
CA LYS A 157 -6.96 -7.96 -9.22
C LYS A 157 -6.36 -6.58 -9.36
N SER A 158 -5.33 -6.26 -8.58
CA SER A 158 -4.61 -4.98 -8.67
C SER A 158 -3.61 -4.96 -9.82
N GLY A 159 -3.31 -6.11 -10.43
CA GLY A 159 -2.41 -6.23 -11.57
C GLY A 159 -1.04 -6.81 -11.23
N LEU A 160 -0.78 -7.18 -9.97
CA LEU A 160 0.43 -7.96 -9.65
C LEU A 160 0.27 -9.41 -10.14
N GLN A 161 1.38 -10.06 -10.42
CA GLN A 161 1.44 -11.45 -10.84
C GLN A 161 2.15 -12.30 -9.77
N ARG A 162 1.69 -13.54 -9.56
CA ARG A 162 2.37 -14.45 -8.63
C ARG A 162 3.62 -15.01 -9.28
N HIS A 163 4.78 -14.87 -8.59
CA HIS A 163 6.09 -15.35 -9.03
C HIS A 163 6.64 -16.49 -8.17
N GLY A 164 5.78 -17.23 -7.47
CA GLY A 164 6.18 -18.35 -6.63
C GLY A 164 6.18 -18.01 -5.14
N GLU A 165 7.19 -18.51 -4.42
CA GLU A 165 7.33 -18.33 -2.97
C GLU A 165 8.76 -17.88 -2.64
N ARG A 166 8.89 -17.04 -1.62
CA ARG A 166 10.17 -16.49 -1.18
C ARG A 166 10.21 -16.39 0.34
N ALA A 167 11.37 -16.70 0.92
CA ALA A 167 11.66 -16.38 2.31
C ALA A 167 11.94 -14.88 2.45
N TRP A 168 11.33 -14.25 3.43
CA TRP A 168 11.47 -12.82 3.69
C TRP A 168 12.22 -12.60 4.99
N PRO A 169 13.25 -11.74 5.01
CA PRO A 169 13.92 -11.36 6.24
C PRO A 169 13.03 -10.45 7.10
N GLY A 170 13.40 -10.31 8.36
CA GLY A 170 12.79 -9.40 9.30
C GLY A 170 11.79 -10.05 10.27
N PRO A 171 11.56 -9.39 11.41
CA PRO A 171 10.79 -9.95 12.51
C PRO A 171 9.32 -10.23 12.16
N SER A 172 8.74 -9.51 11.20
CA SER A 172 7.37 -9.75 10.73
C SER A 172 7.21 -11.10 10.02
N TYR A 173 8.30 -11.72 9.60
CA TYR A 173 8.34 -12.99 8.87
C TYR A 173 9.05 -14.09 9.65
N ALA A 174 9.48 -13.78 10.88
CA ALA A 174 10.21 -14.73 11.72
C ALA A 174 9.38 -16.01 11.97
N GLY A 175 9.98 -17.14 11.68
CA GLY A 175 9.31 -18.44 11.84
C GLY A 175 8.36 -18.83 10.71
N LEU A 176 8.16 -17.96 9.71
CA LEU A 176 7.46 -18.31 8.47
C LEU A 176 8.46 -18.94 7.49
N GLY A 177 8.01 -19.99 6.81
CA GLY A 177 8.71 -20.52 5.63
C GLY A 177 8.58 -19.58 4.44
N PRO A 178 8.96 -20.02 3.23
CA PRO A 178 8.68 -19.26 2.01
C PRO A 178 7.18 -18.97 1.88
N ILE A 179 6.83 -17.72 1.60
CA ILE A 179 5.45 -17.28 1.42
C ILE A 179 5.22 -16.78 0.00
N PRO A 180 3.97 -16.85 -0.50
CA PRO A 180 3.60 -16.35 -1.81
C PRO A 180 4.07 -14.93 -2.05
N TYR A 181 4.72 -14.75 -3.18
CA TYR A 181 5.34 -13.53 -3.62
C TYR A 181 4.74 -13.10 -4.96
N PHE A 182 4.47 -11.82 -5.05
CA PHE A 182 3.84 -11.18 -6.19
C PHE A 182 4.69 -10.00 -6.64
N GLU A 183 4.71 -9.75 -7.94
CA GLU A 183 5.41 -8.59 -8.48
C GLU A 183 4.74 -8.03 -9.73
N ARG A 184 5.12 -6.81 -10.07
CA ARG A 184 4.78 -6.16 -11.32
C ARG A 184 5.93 -5.27 -11.75
N THR A 185 6.41 -5.44 -12.98
CA THR A 185 7.40 -4.52 -13.57
C THR A 185 6.71 -3.32 -14.21
N ALA A 186 7.38 -2.17 -14.21
CA ALA A 186 6.91 -0.97 -14.90
C ALA A 186 6.66 -1.24 -16.40
N ALA A 187 7.58 -1.94 -17.06
CA ALA A 187 7.46 -2.27 -18.49
C ALA A 187 6.18 -3.05 -18.80
N ALA A 188 5.90 -4.11 -18.03
CA ALA A 188 4.69 -4.90 -18.23
C ALA A 188 3.43 -4.12 -17.89
N TRP A 189 3.47 -3.26 -16.85
CA TRP A 189 2.34 -2.42 -16.48
C TRP A 189 2.04 -1.37 -17.55
N LEU A 190 3.05 -0.66 -18.06
CA LEU A 190 2.90 0.36 -19.11
C LEU A 190 2.40 -0.22 -20.44
N ALA A 191 2.78 -1.45 -20.79
CA ALA A 191 2.28 -2.13 -21.98
C ALA A 191 0.75 -2.34 -21.94
N GLU A 192 0.18 -2.55 -20.75
CA GLU A 192 -1.27 -2.72 -20.55
C GLU A 192 -2.02 -1.41 -20.31
N HIS A 193 -1.28 -0.34 -19.93
CA HIS A 193 -1.82 0.98 -19.59
C HIS A 193 -1.11 2.06 -20.42
N PRO A 194 -1.35 2.15 -21.74
CA PRO A 194 -0.71 3.16 -22.57
C PRO A 194 -1.06 4.56 -22.07
N VAL A 195 -0.03 5.29 -21.65
CA VAL A 195 -0.15 6.70 -21.20
C VAL A 195 -0.32 7.56 -22.42
N GLN A 196 -1.46 8.20 -22.61
CA GLN A 196 -1.60 9.28 -23.58
C GLN A 196 -0.91 10.52 -23.00
N ILE A 197 0.23 10.89 -23.57
CA ILE A 197 0.84 12.19 -23.30
C ILE A 197 -0.06 13.23 -23.97
N VAL A 198 -0.92 13.87 -23.21
CA VAL A 198 -1.60 15.08 -23.67
C VAL A 198 -0.54 16.17 -23.66
N SER A 199 0.05 16.47 -24.82
CA SER A 199 0.89 17.65 -24.97
C SER A 199 0.01 18.86 -24.73
N ALA A 200 0.29 19.63 -23.68
CA ALA A 200 -0.28 20.95 -23.52
C ALA A 200 0.17 21.77 -24.74
N SER A 201 -0.75 22.11 -25.63
CA SER A 201 -0.47 23.05 -26.71
C SER A 201 -0.11 24.40 -26.06
N PRO A 202 0.98 25.05 -26.45
CA PRO A 202 1.27 26.39 -25.96
C PRO A 202 0.13 27.31 -26.40
N SER A 203 -0.49 27.97 -25.44
CA SER A 203 -1.47 29.04 -25.69
C SER A 203 -0.77 30.15 -26.45
N SER A 204 -1.25 30.40 -27.63
CA SER A 204 -0.85 31.53 -28.49
C SER A 204 -1.31 32.86 -27.93
#